data_467000668cd776b16b6e39fa812fd466
#
_entry.id   467000668cd776b16b6e39fa812fd466
#
_cell.length_a   1.000
_cell.length_b   1.000
_cell.length_c   1.000
_cell.angle_alpha   90.00
_cell.angle_beta   90.00
_cell.angle_gamma   90.00
#
_symmetry.space_group_name_H-M   'P 1'
#
loop_
_entity.id
_entity.type
_entity.pdbx_description
1 polymer ?
#
loop_
_entity_poly.entity_id
_entity_poly.type
_entity_poly.pdbx_seq_one_letter_code
_entity_poly.pdbx_strand_id
1 'polypeptide(L)'
;MSDPGGTDDGTPPGAPSLADDVVFRPVRSGNAFEDTVARLLQAVRLGIVEPGGALPPERDLAVRFSVSRDTVRDAIRTLSEAGYLVARRGRYGGTFVSDRLPAEAGTGQLAVAAAAATPAELDDVLAVREILEVGAARSAASRSLSAVDRDGLWQRLVETSAASADDYRRLDSLLHLTIGQLVGAPTLVSLMADNRTRVNAMLDRIPLMPVNIAHSNRQHETIVAAILTGNRQGAAEAMGEHLEGSAVLLRGFLG
;
A
#
# COMPACT_ATOMS: atom_id res chain seq x y z
N MET A 1 23.87 -18.11 -48.95
CA MET A 1 22.51 -17.56 -48.79
C MET A 1 22.26 -17.46 -47.29
N SER A 2 22.43 -16.25 -46.78
CA SER A 2 22.55 -15.93 -45.36
C SER A 2 21.18 -15.64 -44.80
N ASP A 3 20.89 -16.23 -43.64
CA ASP A 3 19.68 -15.93 -42.87
C ASP A 3 20.01 -14.79 -41.89
N PRO A 4 19.24 -13.72 -41.82
CA PRO A 4 19.47 -12.62 -40.90
C PRO A 4 18.66 -12.76 -39.63
N GLY A 5 19.40 -12.79 -38.54
CA GLY A 5 19.13 -12.03 -37.30
C GLY A 5 17.76 -12.04 -36.68
N GLY A 6 17.60 -12.88 -35.66
CA GLY A 6 16.59 -12.64 -34.63
C GLY A 6 16.92 -11.34 -33.88
N THR A 7 16.04 -10.38 -33.94
CA THR A 7 16.07 -9.18 -33.10
C THR A 7 15.71 -9.58 -31.68
N ASP A 8 16.69 -9.57 -30.82
CA ASP A 8 16.52 -9.59 -29.36
C ASP A 8 15.83 -8.29 -28.98
N ASP A 9 14.55 -8.38 -28.67
CA ASP A 9 13.74 -7.27 -28.15
C ASP A 9 14.12 -7.07 -26.67
N GLY A 10 15.24 -6.37 -26.49
CA GLY A 10 15.79 -5.99 -25.20
C GLY A 10 14.91 -4.96 -24.49
N THR A 11 13.68 -5.32 -24.14
CA THR A 11 12.89 -4.56 -23.18
C THR A 11 13.62 -4.63 -21.85
N PRO A 12 14.11 -3.50 -21.29
CA PRO A 12 14.73 -3.52 -19.98
C PRO A 12 13.74 -4.07 -18.96
N PRO A 13 14.18 -4.85 -17.96
CA PRO A 13 13.29 -5.32 -16.90
C PRO A 13 12.63 -4.09 -16.27
N GLY A 14 11.30 -4.06 -16.33
CA GLY A 14 10.51 -2.98 -15.74
C GLY A 14 10.90 -2.77 -14.29
N ALA A 15 10.86 -1.52 -13.83
CA ALA A 15 11.09 -1.21 -12.41
C ALA A 15 10.20 -2.11 -11.54
N PRO A 16 10.70 -2.63 -10.39
CA PRO A 16 9.94 -3.50 -9.52
C PRO A 16 8.63 -2.81 -9.13
N SER A 17 7.52 -3.55 -9.27
CA SER A 17 6.21 -3.01 -8.91
C SER A 17 6.08 -2.90 -7.39
N LEU A 18 5.22 -2.00 -6.89
CA LEU A 18 4.88 -1.93 -5.45
C LEU A 18 4.49 -3.31 -4.89
N ALA A 19 3.84 -4.14 -5.69
CA ALA A 19 3.47 -5.51 -5.31
C ALA A 19 4.70 -6.37 -5.02
N ASP A 20 5.78 -6.22 -5.79
CA ASP A 20 6.98 -7.04 -5.65
C ASP A 20 7.79 -6.66 -4.40
N ASP A 21 7.89 -5.38 -4.09
CA ASP A 21 8.73 -4.88 -3.00
C ASP A 21 8.06 -4.92 -1.62
N VAL A 22 6.73 -4.77 -1.59
CA VAL A 22 6.01 -4.48 -0.35
C VAL A 22 5.41 -5.72 0.30
N VAL A 23 4.71 -6.55 -0.47
CA VAL A 23 3.82 -7.57 0.09
C VAL A 23 4.34 -8.97 -0.10
N PHE A 24 4.91 -9.26 -1.27
CA PHE A 24 5.31 -10.61 -1.65
C PHE A 24 6.73 -10.97 -1.19
N ARG A 25 7.02 -10.78 0.09
CA ARG A 25 8.28 -11.16 0.75
C ARG A 25 8.10 -12.42 1.61
N PRO A 26 9.17 -13.19 1.91
CA PRO A 26 9.09 -14.39 2.73
C PRO A 26 8.35 -14.18 4.05
N VAL A 27 7.49 -15.14 4.41
CA VAL A 27 6.76 -15.16 5.68
C VAL A 27 7.56 -15.92 6.74
N ARG A 28 7.28 -15.69 8.03
CA ARG A 28 7.96 -16.36 9.13
C ARG A 28 7.49 -17.82 9.24
N SER A 29 8.42 -18.72 9.60
CA SER A 29 8.19 -20.17 9.56
C SER A 29 7.28 -20.74 10.66
N GLY A 30 6.77 -19.94 11.59
CA GLY A 30 5.91 -20.41 12.68
C GLY A 30 4.42 -20.39 12.39
N ASN A 31 3.94 -19.41 11.60
CA ASN A 31 2.52 -19.15 11.30
C ASN A 31 2.33 -18.87 9.80
N ALA A 32 2.86 -19.75 8.95
CA ALA A 32 2.95 -19.54 7.52
C ALA A 32 1.59 -19.27 6.84
N PHE A 33 0.51 -19.88 7.34
CA PHE A 33 -0.84 -19.66 6.84
C PHE A 33 -1.35 -18.27 7.21
N GLU A 34 -1.33 -17.92 8.49
CA GLU A 34 -1.79 -16.64 9.02
C GLU A 34 -1.01 -15.48 8.42
N ASP A 35 0.31 -15.61 8.32
CA ASP A 35 1.18 -14.60 7.69
C ASP A 35 0.86 -14.45 6.19
N THR A 36 0.55 -15.54 5.48
CA THR A 36 0.15 -15.49 4.08
C THR A 36 -1.20 -14.78 3.92
N VAL A 37 -2.18 -15.10 4.76
CA VAL A 37 -3.49 -14.39 4.79
C VAL A 37 -3.29 -12.91 5.05
N ALA A 38 -2.50 -12.56 6.07
CA ALA A 38 -2.23 -11.17 6.44
C ALA A 38 -1.56 -10.39 5.29
N ARG A 39 -0.59 -10.97 4.59
CA ARG A 39 0.09 -10.35 3.44
C ARG A 39 -0.85 -10.14 2.24
N LEU A 40 -1.64 -11.14 1.90
CA LEU A 40 -2.63 -11.00 0.83
C LEU A 40 -3.69 -9.95 1.16
N LEU A 41 -4.18 -9.94 2.40
CA LEU A 41 -5.14 -8.94 2.87
C LEU A 41 -4.53 -7.53 2.86
N GLN A 42 -3.27 -7.39 3.28
CA GLN A 42 -2.53 -6.12 3.21
C GLN A 42 -2.44 -5.61 1.76
N ALA A 43 -2.11 -6.49 0.78
CA ALA A 43 -2.05 -6.12 -0.62
C ALA A 43 -3.38 -5.55 -1.13
N VAL A 44 -4.49 -6.17 -0.71
CA VAL A 44 -5.84 -5.75 -1.08
C VAL A 44 -6.20 -4.42 -0.42
N ARG A 45 -6.03 -4.31 0.90
CA ARG A 45 -6.43 -3.12 1.68
C ARG A 45 -5.63 -1.87 1.35
N LEU A 46 -4.33 -2.02 1.11
CA LEU A 46 -3.48 -0.90 0.67
C LEU A 46 -3.64 -0.59 -0.84
N GLY A 47 -4.44 -1.35 -1.57
CA GLY A 47 -4.68 -1.16 -3.00
C GLY A 47 -3.48 -1.48 -3.89
N ILE A 48 -2.49 -2.22 -3.37
CA ILE A 48 -1.32 -2.68 -4.14
C ILE A 48 -1.79 -3.58 -5.29
N VAL A 49 -2.85 -4.37 -5.04
CA VAL A 49 -3.66 -4.99 -6.09
C VAL A 49 -5.02 -4.33 -6.07
N GLU A 50 -5.37 -3.66 -7.15
CA GLU A 50 -6.61 -2.87 -7.26
C GLU A 50 -7.87 -3.76 -7.25
N PRO A 51 -9.04 -3.23 -6.87
CA PRO A 51 -10.31 -3.91 -7.07
C PRO A 51 -10.46 -4.38 -8.53
N GLY A 52 -10.87 -5.63 -8.74
CA GLY A 52 -10.90 -6.26 -10.06
C GLY A 52 -9.55 -6.71 -10.60
N GLY A 53 -8.43 -6.31 -9.99
CA GLY A 53 -7.08 -6.68 -10.36
C GLY A 53 -6.76 -8.15 -10.07
N ALA A 54 -5.88 -8.75 -10.89
CA ALA A 54 -5.46 -10.14 -10.74
C ALA A 54 -4.31 -10.27 -9.72
N LEU A 55 -4.42 -11.24 -8.81
CA LEU A 55 -3.27 -11.67 -8.02
C LEU A 55 -2.26 -12.43 -8.89
N PRO A 56 -0.97 -12.41 -8.54
CA PRO A 56 0.00 -13.32 -9.13
C PRO A 56 -0.45 -14.78 -9.01
N PRO A 57 -0.04 -15.66 -9.94
CA PRO A 57 -0.36 -17.10 -9.86
C PRO A 57 0.07 -17.72 -8.52
N GLU A 58 -0.70 -18.69 -8.01
CA GLU A 58 -0.40 -19.38 -6.74
C GLU A 58 1.05 -19.87 -6.65
N ARG A 59 1.60 -20.36 -7.79
CA ARG A 59 2.99 -20.83 -7.87
C ARG A 59 3.99 -19.70 -7.55
N ASP A 60 3.73 -18.52 -8.10
CA ASP A 60 4.62 -17.38 -7.97
C ASP A 60 4.51 -16.77 -6.57
N LEU A 61 3.30 -16.73 -6.02
CA LEU A 61 3.06 -16.36 -4.62
C LEU A 61 3.75 -17.31 -3.64
N ALA A 62 3.68 -18.64 -3.89
CA ALA A 62 4.35 -19.63 -3.05
C ALA A 62 5.87 -19.44 -3.00
N VAL A 63 6.48 -19.12 -4.15
CA VAL A 63 7.92 -18.81 -4.24
C VAL A 63 8.23 -17.52 -3.46
N ARG A 64 7.48 -16.44 -3.69
CA ARG A 64 7.72 -15.13 -3.06
C ARG A 64 7.56 -15.17 -1.55
N PHE A 65 6.52 -15.85 -1.06
CA PHE A 65 6.26 -16.02 0.37
C PHE A 65 7.13 -17.09 1.03
N SER A 66 7.87 -17.90 0.25
CA SER A 66 8.64 -19.07 0.72
C SER A 66 7.77 -20.06 1.50
N VAL A 67 6.56 -20.34 0.99
CA VAL A 67 5.60 -21.30 1.57
C VAL A 67 5.17 -22.34 0.54
N SER A 68 4.42 -23.36 0.99
CA SER A 68 3.83 -24.35 0.09
C SER A 68 2.71 -23.74 -0.78
N ARG A 69 2.47 -24.32 -1.96
CA ARG A 69 1.33 -23.92 -2.82
C ARG A 69 -0.02 -24.17 -2.13
N ASP A 70 -0.09 -25.19 -1.28
CA ASP A 70 -1.31 -25.50 -0.54
C ASP A 70 -1.59 -24.43 0.52
N THR A 71 -0.56 -23.91 1.19
CA THR A 71 -0.69 -22.76 2.12
C THR A 71 -1.25 -21.53 1.41
N VAL A 72 -0.75 -21.20 0.20
CA VAL A 72 -1.26 -20.07 -0.59
C VAL A 72 -2.71 -20.32 -1.01
N ARG A 73 -3.04 -21.53 -1.46
CA ARG A 73 -4.39 -21.89 -1.87
C ARG A 73 -5.39 -21.79 -0.73
N ASP A 74 -5.02 -22.25 0.45
CA ASP A 74 -5.86 -22.16 1.65
C ASP A 74 -6.08 -20.71 2.07
N ALA A 75 -5.03 -19.87 2.02
CA ALA A 75 -5.15 -18.43 2.29
C ALA A 75 -6.07 -17.73 1.26
N ILE A 76 -5.93 -18.03 -0.04
CA ILE A 76 -6.81 -17.50 -1.08
C ILE A 76 -8.26 -17.94 -0.85
N ARG A 77 -8.50 -19.21 -0.51
CA ARG A 77 -9.83 -19.71 -0.20
C ARG A 77 -10.45 -18.95 0.99
N THR A 78 -9.72 -18.80 2.06
CA THR A 78 -10.16 -18.05 3.25
C THR A 78 -10.56 -16.61 2.92
N LEU A 79 -9.73 -15.91 2.14
CA LEU A 79 -10.03 -14.54 1.71
C LEU A 79 -11.18 -14.47 0.70
N SER A 80 -11.37 -15.52 -0.10
CA SER A 80 -12.53 -15.62 -1.03
C SER A 80 -13.83 -15.84 -0.26
N GLU A 81 -13.83 -16.70 0.75
CA GLU A 81 -14.97 -16.93 1.64
C GLU A 81 -15.33 -15.66 2.44
N ALA A 82 -14.33 -14.85 2.78
CA ALA A 82 -14.50 -13.55 3.42
C ALA A 82 -14.89 -12.41 2.43
N GLY A 83 -14.98 -12.70 1.11
CA GLY A 83 -15.42 -11.73 0.11
C GLY A 83 -14.34 -10.78 -0.42
N TYR A 84 -13.09 -10.91 -0.01
CA TYR A 84 -11.98 -10.08 -0.50
C TYR A 84 -11.47 -10.50 -1.87
N LEU A 85 -11.58 -11.78 -2.21
CA LEU A 85 -11.09 -12.35 -3.46
C LEU A 85 -12.20 -13.10 -4.21
N VAL A 86 -12.05 -13.19 -5.54
CA VAL A 86 -12.96 -13.94 -6.43
C VAL A 86 -12.14 -14.80 -7.38
N ALA A 87 -12.47 -16.09 -7.47
CA ALA A 87 -11.88 -16.99 -8.46
C ALA A 87 -12.67 -16.93 -9.77
N ARG A 88 -11.99 -16.69 -10.89
CA ARG A 88 -12.56 -16.75 -12.24
C ARG A 88 -11.97 -17.94 -12.99
N ARG A 89 -12.82 -18.73 -13.69
CA ARG A 89 -12.41 -19.90 -14.49
C ARG A 89 -12.18 -19.53 -15.96
N GLY A 90 -11.42 -20.35 -16.68
CA GLY A 90 -11.22 -20.22 -18.11
C GLY A 90 -9.82 -19.78 -18.52
N ARG A 91 -9.61 -19.50 -19.82
CA ARG A 91 -8.30 -19.15 -20.40
C ARG A 91 -7.67 -17.90 -19.73
N TYR A 92 -8.50 -16.98 -19.31
CA TYR A 92 -8.11 -15.76 -18.58
C TYR A 92 -8.53 -15.83 -17.11
N GLY A 93 -8.61 -17.06 -16.57
CA GLY A 93 -8.96 -17.32 -15.19
C GLY A 93 -7.83 -16.99 -14.23
N GLY A 94 -8.15 -16.94 -12.95
CA GLY A 94 -7.20 -16.64 -11.87
C GLY A 94 -7.93 -16.20 -10.63
N THR A 95 -7.17 -15.69 -9.67
CA THR A 95 -7.71 -15.06 -8.47
C THR A 95 -7.64 -13.55 -8.62
N PHE A 96 -8.76 -12.89 -8.38
CA PHE A 96 -8.91 -11.45 -8.54
C PHE A 96 -9.37 -10.82 -7.22
N VAL A 97 -9.00 -9.58 -6.98
CA VAL A 97 -9.58 -8.79 -5.89
C VAL A 97 -11.04 -8.50 -6.21
N SER A 98 -11.93 -8.60 -5.22
CA SER A 98 -13.34 -8.25 -5.39
C SER A 98 -13.50 -6.79 -5.81
N ASP A 99 -14.44 -6.54 -6.75
CA ASP A 99 -14.75 -5.17 -7.21
C ASP A 99 -15.33 -4.31 -6.08
N ARG A 100 -15.97 -4.97 -5.10
CA ARG A 100 -16.41 -4.36 -3.84
C ARG A 100 -15.79 -5.12 -2.67
N LEU A 101 -14.95 -4.43 -1.92
CA LEU A 101 -14.38 -4.99 -0.70
C LEU A 101 -15.45 -5.04 0.40
N PRO A 102 -15.43 -6.06 1.27
CA PRO A 102 -16.30 -6.09 2.44
C PRO A 102 -16.10 -4.82 3.27
N ALA A 103 -17.21 -4.17 3.65
CA ALA A 103 -17.15 -3.11 4.63
C ALA A 103 -16.64 -3.70 5.96
N GLU A 104 -15.78 -2.99 6.68
CA GLU A 104 -15.14 -3.50 7.90
C GLU A 104 -16.09 -3.79 9.08
N ALA A 105 -17.38 -3.50 8.91
CA ALA A 105 -18.41 -3.78 9.91
C ALA A 105 -18.77 -5.27 9.93
N GLY A 106 -18.07 -6.06 10.73
CA GLY A 106 -18.73 -7.15 11.45
C GLY A 106 -18.84 -8.50 10.78
N THR A 107 -17.88 -8.99 10.02
CA THR A 107 -17.85 -10.42 9.72
C THR A 107 -16.71 -11.09 10.49
N GLY A 108 -17.14 -11.85 11.49
CA GLY A 108 -16.34 -12.57 12.45
C GLY A 108 -15.21 -13.40 11.85
N GLN A 109 -14.24 -13.68 12.69
CA GLN A 109 -13.06 -14.55 12.60
C GLN A 109 -11.84 -14.01 11.86
N LEU A 110 -11.93 -13.09 10.88
CA LEU A 110 -10.75 -12.41 10.32
C LEU A 110 -10.55 -10.98 10.84
N ALA A 111 -11.48 -10.46 11.63
CA ALA A 111 -11.15 -9.43 12.58
C ALA A 111 -10.20 -10.09 13.61
N VAL A 112 -8.90 -10.07 13.34
CA VAL A 112 -7.93 -10.01 14.46
C VAL A 112 -8.52 -8.93 15.34
N ALA A 113 -9.05 -9.33 16.50
CA ALA A 113 -9.76 -8.49 17.41
C ALA A 113 -8.99 -7.16 17.47
N ALA A 114 -9.55 -6.12 16.85
CA ALA A 114 -9.07 -4.77 17.03
C ALA A 114 -9.45 -4.40 18.46
N ALA A 115 -8.73 -4.99 19.41
CA ALA A 115 -8.66 -4.47 20.75
C ALA A 115 -8.39 -2.98 20.59
N ALA A 116 -9.13 -2.17 21.31
CA ALA A 116 -8.91 -0.73 21.26
C ALA A 116 -7.42 -0.48 21.44
N ALA A 117 -6.79 0.15 20.43
CA ALA A 117 -5.38 0.47 20.53
C ALA A 117 -5.18 1.26 21.83
N THR A 118 -4.24 0.82 22.63
CA THR A 118 -3.88 1.56 23.84
C THR A 118 -3.25 2.89 23.43
N PRO A 119 -3.30 3.94 24.26
CA PRO A 119 -2.59 5.20 23.98
C PRO A 119 -1.11 4.99 23.64
N ALA A 120 -0.44 4.05 24.29
CA ALA A 120 0.96 3.71 24.03
C ALA A 120 1.16 3.08 22.63
N GLU A 121 0.25 2.23 22.18
CA GLU A 121 0.28 1.66 20.82
C GLU A 121 -0.01 2.71 19.76
N LEU A 122 -0.91 3.63 20.04
CA LEU A 122 -1.19 4.78 19.17
C LEU A 122 0.05 5.64 19.00
N ASP A 123 0.71 6.03 20.09
CA ASP A 123 1.91 6.85 20.05
C ASP A 123 3.08 6.13 19.34
N ASP A 124 3.26 4.82 19.54
CA ASP A 124 4.25 4.01 18.83
C ASP A 124 4.02 4.04 17.31
N VAL A 125 2.79 3.78 16.88
CA VAL A 125 2.43 3.77 15.45
C VAL A 125 2.64 5.14 14.81
N LEU A 126 2.28 6.23 15.50
CA LEU A 126 2.43 7.59 14.99
C LEU A 126 3.90 8.01 14.94
N ALA A 127 4.71 7.68 15.93
CA ALA A 127 6.14 7.96 15.94
C ALA A 127 6.88 7.22 14.80
N VAL A 128 6.59 5.93 14.61
CA VAL A 128 7.15 5.16 13.50
C VAL A 128 6.72 5.75 12.16
N ARG A 129 5.45 6.14 12.02
CA ARG A 129 4.93 6.78 10.81
C ARG A 129 5.70 8.05 10.46
N GLU A 130 5.87 8.94 11.43
CA GLU A 130 6.59 10.21 11.24
C GLU A 130 8.03 9.97 10.76
N ILE A 131 8.77 9.09 11.44
CA ILE A 131 10.16 8.77 11.09
C ILE A 131 10.25 8.24 9.65
N LEU A 132 9.39 7.30 9.28
CA LEU A 132 9.44 6.66 7.97
C LEU A 132 9.00 7.61 6.85
N GLU A 133 7.84 8.27 7.00
CA GLU A 133 7.22 9.03 5.91
C GLU A 133 7.88 10.40 5.70
N VAL A 134 8.28 11.11 6.76
CA VAL A 134 9.06 12.37 6.64
C VAL A 134 10.44 12.07 6.05
N GLY A 135 11.08 10.99 6.50
CA GLY A 135 12.35 10.52 5.93
C GLY A 135 12.23 10.15 4.45
N ALA A 136 11.14 9.48 4.08
CA ALA A 136 10.85 9.11 2.69
C ALA A 136 10.67 10.35 1.80
N ALA A 137 9.83 11.32 2.21
CA ALA A 137 9.59 12.55 1.45
C ALA A 137 10.87 13.35 1.22
N ARG A 138 11.66 13.56 2.29
CA ARG A 138 12.99 14.21 2.20
C ARG A 138 13.92 13.50 1.24
N SER A 139 13.97 12.18 1.33
CA SER A 139 14.88 11.36 0.54
C SER A 139 14.45 11.31 -0.93
N ALA A 140 13.15 11.18 -1.22
CA ALA A 140 12.61 11.22 -2.58
C ALA A 140 12.94 12.56 -3.26
N ALA A 141 12.75 13.69 -2.56
CA ALA A 141 13.12 15.01 -3.07
C ALA A 141 14.62 15.20 -3.33
N SER A 142 15.47 14.32 -2.81
CA SER A 142 16.93 14.36 -3.01
C SER A 142 17.38 13.62 -4.26
N ARG A 143 16.50 12.87 -4.90
CA ARG A 143 16.86 11.99 -6.02
C ARG A 143 16.61 12.67 -7.36
N SER A 144 17.41 12.27 -8.34
CA SER A 144 17.11 12.58 -9.75
C SER A 144 16.03 11.62 -10.23
N LEU A 145 14.79 12.06 -10.19
CA LEU A 145 13.63 11.28 -10.60
C LEU A 145 13.57 11.21 -12.14
N SER A 146 13.33 10.02 -12.69
CA SER A 146 13.06 9.83 -14.10
C SER A 146 11.72 10.51 -14.50
N ALA A 147 11.48 10.69 -15.79
CA ALA A 147 10.18 11.20 -16.27
C ALA A 147 9.04 10.28 -15.84
N VAL A 148 9.23 8.97 -15.92
CA VAL A 148 8.25 7.96 -15.48
C VAL A 148 7.94 8.08 -13.98
N ASP A 149 8.95 8.26 -13.14
CA ASP A 149 8.76 8.44 -11.69
C ASP A 149 7.97 9.72 -11.38
N ARG A 150 8.28 10.81 -12.08
CA ARG A 150 7.61 12.10 -11.91
C ARG A 150 6.14 12.04 -12.34
N ASP A 151 5.89 11.45 -13.51
CA ASP A 151 4.54 11.27 -14.03
C ASP A 151 3.73 10.33 -13.15
N GLY A 152 4.34 9.24 -12.67
CA GLY A 152 3.71 8.30 -11.75
C GLY A 152 3.31 8.95 -10.42
N LEU A 153 4.20 9.75 -9.80
CA LEU A 153 3.88 10.47 -8.57
C LEU A 153 2.75 11.49 -8.79
N TRP A 154 2.80 12.23 -9.88
CA TRP A 154 1.75 13.19 -10.24
C TRP A 154 0.41 12.51 -10.46
N GLN A 155 0.39 11.38 -11.18
CA GLN A 155 -0.82 10.61 -11.43
C GLN A 155 -1.44 10.12 -10.11
N ARG A 156 -0.64 9.63 -9.16
CA ARG A 156 -1.13 9.23 -7.83
C ARG A 156 -1.74 10.39 -7.05
N LEU A 157 -1.16 11.59 -7.14
CA LEU A 157 -1.76 12.78 -6.54
C LEU A 157 -3.13 13.08 -7.15
N VAL A 158 -3.25 13.05 -8.48
CA VAL A 158 -4.52 13.31 -9.18
C VAL A 158 -5.58 12.28 -8.80
N GLU A 159 -5.23 10.99 -8.78
CA GLU A 159 -6.13 9.91 -8.38
C GLU A 159 -6.61 10.07 -6.93
N THR A 160 -5.71 10.40 -6.00
CA THR A 160 -6.05 10.60 -4.58
C THR A 160 -6.95 11.81 -4.41
N SER A 161 -6.68 12.92 -5.13
CA SER A 161 -7.48 14.15 -5.05
C SER A 161 -8.89 13.98 -5.63
N ALA A 162 -9.06 13.08 -6.61
CA ALA A 162 -10.34 12.78 -7.24
C ALA A 162 -11.08 11.61 -6.57
N ALA A 163 -10.53 11.04 -5.50
CA ALA A 163 -11.06 9.84 -4.86
C ALA A 163 -12.47 10.04 -4.28
N SER A 164 -13.31 9.03 -4.42
CA SER A 164 -14.54 8.92 -3.64
C SER A 164 -14.21 8.72 -2.15
N ALA A 165 -15.16 8.96 -1.26
CA ALA A 165 -14.97 8.68 0.17
C ALA A 165 -14.58 7.22 0.44
N ASP A 166 -15.16 6.29 -0.31
CA ASP A 166 -14.93 4.85 -0.16
C ASP A 166 -13.51 4.43 -0.60
N ASP A 167 -12.95 5.14 -1.60
CA ASP A 167 -11.63 4.85 -2.15
C ASP A 167 -10.49 5.67 -1.51
N TYR A 168 -10.84 6.73 -0.79
CA TYR A 168 -9.86 7.73 -0.34
C TYR A 168 -8.69 7.13 0.45
N ARG A 169 -8.98 6.31 1.47
CA ARG A 169 -7.91 5.72 2.31
C ARG A 169 -6.97 4.80 1.52
N ARG A 170 -7.51 4.08 0.55
CA ARG A 170 -6.74 3.21 -0.34
C ARG A 170 -5.80 4.03 -1.23
N LEU A 171 -6.34 5.06 -1.90
CA LEU A 171 -5.56 5.91 -2.80
C LEU A 171 -4.55 6.80 -2.06
N ASP A 172 -4.92 7.30 -0.87
CA ASP A 172 -4.01 7.96 0.06
C ASP A 172 -2.82 7.05 0.44
N SER A 173 -3.09 5.81 0.77
CA SER A 173 -2.04 4.83 1.07
C SER A 173 -1.11 4.60 -0.11
N LEU A 174 -1.64 4.48 -1.32
CA LEU A 174 -0.84 4.32 -2.53
C LEU A 174 0.05 5.53 -2.82
N LEU A 175 -0.44 6.75 -2.61
CA LEU A 175 0.36 7.96 -2.77
C LEU A 175 1.57 7.95 -1.83
N HIS A 176 1.36 7.66 -0.54
CA HIS A 176 2.44 7.60 0.44
C HIS A 176 3.45 6.48 0.14
N LEU A 177 2.98 5.30 -0.26
CA LEU A 177 3.85 4.19 -0.65
C LEU A 177 4.64 4.50 -1.94
N THR A 178 4.04 5.22 -2.89
CA THR A 178 4.74 5.70 -4.08
C THR A 178 5.87 6.65 -3.72
N ILE A 179 5.66 7.58 -2.76
CA ILE A 179 6.74 8.44 -2.24
C ILE A 179 7.87 7.59 -1.65
N GLY A 180 7.54 6.57 -0.86
CA GLY A 180 8.51 5.62 -0.31
C GLY A 180 9.29 4.86 -1.40
N GLN A 181 8.61 4.45 -2.47
CA GLN A 181 9.22 3.73 -3.60
C GLN A 181 10.26 4.59 -4.33
N LEU A 182 10.01 5.89 -4.50
CA LEU A 182 10.95 6.83 -5.11
C LEU A 182 12.29 6.93 -4.39
N VAL A 183 12.36 6.52 -3.12
CA VAL A 183 13.63 6.42 -2.37
C VAL A 183 14.54 5.31 -2.92
N GLY A 184 13.96 4.29 -3.56
CA GLY A 184 14.71 3.14 -4.10
C GLY A 184 15.22 2.20 -3.00
N ALA A 185 14.52 2.11 -1.87
CA ALA A 185 14.84 1.24 -0.74
C ALA A 185 13.64 0.30 -0.43
N PRO A 186 13.60 -0.93 -0.98
CA PRO A 186 12.47 -1.85 -0.81
C PRO A 186 12.11 -2.12 0.66
N THR A 187 13.10 -2.22 1.53
CA THR A 187 12.88 -2.41 2.98
C THR A 187 12.09 -1.26 3.58
N LEU A 188 12.36 0.01 3.18
CA LEU A 188 11.61 1.17 3.64
C LEU A 188 10.13 1.06 3.24
N VAL A 189 9.86 0.72 1.98
CA VAL A 189 8.49 0.60 1.46
C VAL A 189 7.71 -0.47 2.22
N SER A 190 8.37 -1.61 2.54
CA SER A 190 7.77 -2.66 3.36
C SER A 190 7.43 -2.20 4.77
N LEU A 191 8.33 -1.46 5.44
CA LEU A 191 8.08 -0.91 6.77
C LEU A 191 6.94 0.13 6.75
N MET A 192 6.90 0.99 5.73
CA MET A 192 5.81 1.94 5.53
C MET A 192 4.47 1.21 5.33
N ALA A 193 4.43 0.14 4.53
CA ALA A 193 3.21 -0.63 4.31
C ALA A 193 2.70 -1.31 5.59
N ASP A 194 3.60 -1.90 6.38
CA ASP A 194 3.26 -2.50 7.66
C ASP A 194 2.70 -1.45 8.64
N ASN A 195 3.33 -0.28 8.72
CA ASN A 195 2.86 0.83 9.56
C ASN A 195 1.52 1.40 9.04
N ARG A 196 1.39 1.65 7.73
CA ARG A 196 0.15 2.14 7.11
C ARG A 196 -1.05 1.22 7.35
N THR A 197 -0.85 -0.09 7.36
CA THR A 197 -1.91 -1.05 7.73
C THR A 197 -2.42 -0.79 9.15
N ARG A 198 -1.52 -0.56 10.12
CA ARG A 198 -1.89 -0.21 11.50
C ARG A 198 -2.60 1.14 11.59
N VAL A 199 -2.07 2.16 10.91
CA VAL A 199 -2.66 3.51 10.84
C VAL A 199 -4.06 3.46 10.25
N ASN A 200 -4.26 2.76 9.12
CA ASN A 200 -5.56 2.65 8.49
C ASN A 200 -6.58 1.95 9.40
N ALA A 201 -6.18 0.86 10.07
CA ALA A 201 -7.05 0.19 11.04
C ALA A 201 -7.50 1.11 12.20
N MET A 202 -6.68 2.09 12.59
CA MET A 202 -7.06 3.13 13.55
C MET A 202 -7.95 4.19 12.91
N LEU A 203 -7.62 4.68 11.72
CA LEU A 203 -8.40 5.68 10.98
C LEU A 203 -9.80 5.16 10.61
N ASP A 204 -9.98 3.87 10.39
CA ASP A 204 -11.27 3.27 10.06
C ASP A 204 -12.24 3.26 11.24
N ARG A 205 -11.75 3.54 12.45
CA ARG A 205 -12.54 3.68 13.67
C ARG A 205 -13.06 5.10 13.90
N ILE A 206 -12.62 6.06 13.10
CA ILE A 206 -13.05 7.47 13.19
C ILE A 206 -13.80 7.91 11.92
N PRO A 207 -14.74 8.85 12.01
CA PRO A 207 -15.47 9.31 10.84
C PRO A 207 -14.55 9.93 9.78
N LEU A 208 -14.73 9.56 8.52
CA LEU A 208 -14.08 10.22 7.40
C LEU A 208 -14.84 11.51 7.05
N MET A 209 -14.28 12.66 7.39
CA MET A 209 -14.93 13.96 7.21
C MET A 209 -14.47 14.63 5.91
N PRO A 210 -15.40 15.07 5.02
CA PRO A 210 -15.05 15.72 3.75
C PRO A 210 -14.10 16.92 3.88
N VAL A 211 -14.23 17.68 4.95
CA VAL A 211 -13.37 18.85 5.23
C VAL A 211 -11.92 18.43 5.47
N ASN A 212 -11.72 17.27 6.11
CA ASN A 212 -10.39 16.73 6.36
C ASN A 212 -9.76 16.18 5.08
N ILE A 213 -10.55 15.53 4.22
CA ILE A 213 -10.11 15.08 2.89
C ILE A 213 -9.62 16.28 2.07
N ALA A 214 -10.41 17.35 2.00
CA ALA A 214 -10.05 18.55 1.25
C ALA A 214 -8.78 19.22 1.81
N HIS A 215 -8.59 19.21 3.13
CA HIS A 215 -7.37 19.72 3.76
C HIS A 215 -6.15 18.85 3.45
N SER A 216 -6.29 17.54 3.60
CA SER A 216 -5.26 16.54 3.31
C SER A 216 -4.81 16.62 1.84
N ASN A 217 -5.75 16.75 0.89
CA ASN A 217 -5.41 16.88 -0.52
C ASN A 217 -4.55 18.12 -0.82
N ARG A 218 -4.82 19.27 -0.20
CA ARG A 218 -3.95 20.46 -0.34
C ARG A 218 -2.55 20.23 0.22
N GLN A 219 -2.44 19.49 1.32
CA GLN A 219 -1.15 19.11 1.88
C GLN A 219 -0.40 18.14 0.96
N HIS A 220 -1.08 17.16 0.37
CA HIS A 220 -0.50 16.27 -0.64
C HIS A 220 0.05 17.03 -1.86
N GLU A 221 -0.67 18.04 -2.36
CA GLU A 221 -0.18 18.92 -3.43
C GLU A 221 1.15 19.58 -3.03
N THR A 222 1.24 20.11 -1.81
CA THR A 222 2.46 20.75 -1.30
C THR A 222 3.63 19.76 -1.19
N ILE A 223 3.37 18.56 -0.66
CA ILE A 223 4.37 17.48 -0.54
C ILE A 223 4.90 17.09 -1.93
N VAL A 224 4.00 16.78 -2.85
CA VAL A 224 4.36 16.35 -4.21
C VAL A 224 5.10 17.45 -4.96
N ALA A 225 4.65 18.70 -4.88
CA ALA A 225 5.34 19.84 -5.48
C ALA A 225 6.77 19.99 -4.93
N ALA A 226 6.96 19.86 -3.62
CA ALA A 226 8.29 19.93 -2.99
C ALA A 226 9.20 18.78 -3.46
N ILE A 227 8.68 17.55 -3.58
CA ILE A 227 9.43 16.40 -4.11
C ILE A 227 9.83 16.65 -5.57
N LEU A 228 8.88 17.03 -6.44
CA LEU A 228 9.11 17.23 -7.87
C LEU A 228 10.07 18.40 -8.17
N THR A 229 10.15 19.39 -7.29
CA THR A 229 11.09 20.52 -7.41
C THR A 229 12.42 20.30 -6.70
N GLY A 230 12.62 19.15 -6.05
CA GLY A 230 13.85 18.84 -5.35
C GLY A 230 14.02 19.60 -4.02
N ASN A 231 12.96 20.18 -3.47
CA ASN A 231 12.97 20.91 -2.20
C ASN A 231 12.89 19.92 -1.02
N ARG A 232 14.04 19.40 -0.61
CA ARG A 232 14.19 18.40 0.46
C ARG A 232 13.59 18.84 1.80
N GLN A 233 13.86 20.09 2.17
CA GLN A 233 13.39 20.61 3.45
C GLN A 233 11.88 20.84 3.42
N GLY A 234 11.37 21.47 2.37
CA GLY A 234 9.93 21.68 2.18
C GLY A 234 9.14 20.37 2.09
N ALA A 235 9.70 19.32 1.47
CA ALA A 235 9.06 17.99 1.42
C ALA A 235 8.94 17.37 2.82
N ALA A 236 9.97 17.49 3.65
CA ALA A 236 9.96 16.97 5.02
C ALA A 236 8.97 17.75 5.92
N GLU A 237 8.98 19.08 5.84
CA GLU A 237 8.09 19.96 6.61
C GLU A 237 6.63 19.72 6.23
N ALA A 238 6.31 19.73 4.92
CA ALA A 238 4.96 19.50 4.44
C ALA A 238 4.43 18.10 4.82
N MET A 239 5.28 17.07 4.75
CA MET A 239 4.90 15.73 5.20
C MET A 239 4.65 15.73 6.71
N GLY A 240 5.51 16.35 7.52
CA GLY A 240 5.34 16.45 8.98
C GLY A 240 4.01 17.11 9.36
N GLU A 241 3.67 18.25 8.75
CA GLU A 241 2.39 18.95 8.96
C GLU A 241 1.19 18.07 8.58
N HIS A 242 1.28 17.36 7.46
CA HIS A 242 0.24 16.45 7.02
C HIS A 242 0.01 15.31 8.02
N LEU A 243 1.09 14.69 8.50
CA LEU A 243 1.02 13.58 9.45
C LEU A 243 0.47 14.03 10.81
N GLU A 244 0.89 15.21 11.29
CA GLU A 244 0.40 15.77 12.55
C GLU A 244 -1.11 16.02 12.51
N GLY A 245 -1.67 16.48 11.38
CA GLY A 245 -3.12 16.66 11.22
C GLY A 245 -3.89 15.36 11.49
N SER A 246 -3.44 14.25 10.96
CA SER A 246 -4.06 12.92 11.22
C SER A 246 -3.75 12.39 12.62
N ALA A 247 -2.59 12.70 13.19
CA ALA A 247 -2.23 12.30 14.55
C ALA A 247 -3.13 13.00 15.60
N VAL A 248 -3.38 14.29 15.43
CA VAL A 248 -4.31 15.05 16.30
C VAL A 248 -5.71 14.44 16.27
N LEU A 249 -6.21 14.06 15.09
CA LEU A 249 -7.51 13.38 14.97
C LEU A 249 -7.51 12.04 15.69
N LEU A 250 -6.51 11.20 15.46
CA LEU A 250 -6.43 9.88 16.08
C LEU A 250 -6.33 9.99 17.61
N ARG A 251 -5.51 10.90 18.13
CA ARG A 251 -5.43 11.16 19.59
C ARG A 251 -6.76 11.69 20.15
N GLY A 252 -7.45 12.56 19.41
CA GLY A 252 -8.70 13.14 19.86
C GLY A 252 -9.87 12.14 19.91
N PHE A 253 -9.87 11.10 19.08
CA PHE A 253 -10.94 10.10 19.03
C PHE A 253 -10.60 8.81 19.75
N LEU A 254 -9.33 8.44 19.88
CA LEU A 254 -8.89 7.13 20.35
C LEU A 254 -8.01 7.19 21.62
N GLY A 255 -7.49 8.38 21.97
CA GLY A 255 -6.64 8.62 23.14
C GLY A 255 -7.40 8.90 24.44
#